data_372087a96e1ba393dcfd98233591c732
#
_entry.id   372087a96e1ba393dcfd98233591c732
#
_cell.length_a   1.000
_cell.length_b   1.000
_cell.length_c   1.000
_cell.angle_alpha   90.00
_cell.angle_beta   90.00
_cell.angle_gamma   90.00
#
_symmetry.space_group_name_H-M   'P 1'
#
loop_
_entity.id
_entity.type
_entity.pdbx_description
1 polymer ?
#
loop_
_entity_poly.entity_id
_entity_poly.type
_entity_poly.pdbx_seq_one_letter_code
_entity_poly.pdbx_strand_id
1 'polypeptide(L)'
;MKKLIYTLLLLLVTFPAMAQSLFEQYERFLTEPRTYVCYRPDGKLKIDGKLNESSWKKAAPTAPFVDISGEGFPTPKYETTAKMLWDDEYLYVGAVLQEEDIKARLTQRDTIIYYDNDFEVFIDPDSDGHNYFEIETNARGVIFDLMLDKPYRSGGNFMVQWDCPGLKTAIHCEGTLNKSKDKDKYWSVEMAIPHQALTMNFNNPLKAGNTWRINFSRVQWLKEKGPEENWVWTPTGRIDMHM
;
A
#
# COMPACT_ATOMS: atom_id res chain seq x y z
N MET A 1 61.88 -6.33 -1.80
CA MET A 1 60.90 -6.77 -2.81
C MET A 1 59.93 -7.83 -2.28
N LYS A 2 60.39 -8.98 -1.74
CA LYS A 2 59.48 -10.05 -1.25
C LYS A 2 58.48 -9.58 -0.16
N LYS A 3 58.89 -8.76 0.82
CA LYS A 3 57.99 -8.20 1.87
C LYS A 3 56.89 -7.29 1.32
N LEU A 4 57.19 -6.54 0.28
CA LEU A 4 56.22 -5.64 -0.36
C LEU A 4 55.14 -6.42 -1.13
N ILE A 5 55.49 -7.53 -1.72
CA ILE A 5 54.57 -8.43 -2.45
C ILE A 5 53.58 -9.08 -1.47
N TYR A 6 54.05 -9.53 -0.30
CA TYR A 6 53.18 -10.14 0.72
C TYR A 6 52.19 -9.11 1.32
N THR A 7 52.62 -7.86 1.51
CA THR A 7 51.74 -6.82 2.00
C THR A 7 50.66 -6.45 0.97
N LEU A 8 51.02 -6.42 -0.31
CA LEU A 8 50.07 -6.17 -1.41
C LEU A 8 49.07 -7.33 -1.57
N LEU A 9 49.51 -8.59 -1.42
CA LEU A 9 48.65 -9.77 -1.47
C LEU A 9 47.67 -9.80 -0.27
N LEU A 10 48.11 -9.44 0.92
CA LEU A 10 47.23 -9.34 2.11
C LEU A 10 46.14 -8.26 1.94
N LEU A 11 46.48 -7.12 1.35
CA LEU A 11 45.51 -6.06 1.04
C LEU A 11 44.48 -6.50 0.00
N LEU A 12 44.87 -7.25 -1.02
CA LEU A 12 43.98 -7.78 -2.05
C LEU A 12 42.99 -8.84 -1.54
N VAL A 13 43.32 -9.58 -0.50
CA VAL A 13 42.46 -10.63 0.09
C VAL A 13 41.48 -10.05 1.09
N THR A 14 41.79 -8.92 1.73
CA THR A 14 40.89 -8.29 2.73
C THR A 14 39.80 -7.44 2.10
N PHE A 15 40.01 -6.85 0.91
CA PHE A 15 39.02 -6.02 0.22
C PHE A 15 37.75 -6.79 -0.17
N PRO A 16 37.80 -7.97 -0.80
CA PRO A 16 36.57 -8.70 -1.14
C PRO A 16 35.81 -9.19 0.10
N ALA A 17 36.50 -9.54 1.20
CA ALA A 17 35.83 -9.96 2.43
C ALA A 17 35.07 -8.83 3.11
N MET A 18 35.56 -7.58 3.09
CA MET A 18 34.84 -6.42 3.59
C MET A 18 33.63 -6.06 2.69
N ALA A 19 33.79 -6.15 1.37
CA ALA A 19 32.70 -5.91 0.45
C ALA A 19 31.58 -6.94 0.59
N GLN A 20 31.92 -8.20 0.81
CA GLN A 20 30.97 -9.28 1.02
C GLN A 20 30.20 -9.11 2.35
N SER A 21 30.88 -8.71 3.43
CA SER A 21 30.21 -8.46 4.72
C SER A 21 29.27 -7.23 4.69
N LEU A 22 29.63 -6.20 3.92
CA LEU A 22 28.74 -5.04 3.70
C LEU A 22 27.52 -5.43 2.88
N PHE A 23 27.68 -6.21 1.82
CA PHE A 23 26.56 -6.71 1.02
C PHE A 23 25.61 -7.54 1.85
N GLU A 24 26.10 -8.53 2.62
CA GLU A 24 25.29 -9.35 3.51
C GLU A 24 24.54 -8.52 4.57
N GLN A 25 25.17 -7.48 5.11
CA GLN A 25 24.54 -6.58 6.07
C GLN A 25 23.35 -5.82 5.47
N TYR A 26 23.40 -5.50 4.19
CA TYR A 26 22.37 -4.72 3.49
C TYR A 26 21.48 -5.58 2.57
N GLU A 27 21.73 -6.87 2.44
CA GLU A 27 20.99 -7.78 1.55
C GLU A 27 19.49 -7.76 1.85
N ARG A 28 19.10 -7.68 3.12
CA ARG A 28 17.70 -7.55 3.53
C ARG A 28 16.99 -6.29 3.01
N PHE A 29 17.74 -5.27 2.58
CA PHE A 29 17.20 -4.05 2.00
C PHE A 29 17.19 -4.08 0.47
N LEU A 30 17.73 -5.14 -0.13
CA LEU A 30 17.78 -5.36 -1.57
C LEU A 30 16.67 -6.30 -2.04
N THR A 31 15.69 -6.59 -1.20
CA THR A 31 14.51 -7.37 -1.60
C THR A 31 13.75 -6.63 -2.69
N GLU A 32 13.53 -7.31 -3.80
CA GLU A 32 12.71 -6.75 -4.87
C GLU A 32 11.27 -6.54 -4.36
N PRO A 33 10.67 -5.38 -4.62
CA PRO A 33 9.29 -5.14 -4.27
C PRO A 33 8.39 -6.11 -5.04
N ARG A 34 7.27 -6.48 -4.42
CA ARG A 34 6.24 -7.28 -5.10
C ARG A 34 5.73 -6.53 -6.32
N THR A 35 5.49 -7.27 -7.40
CA THR A 35 4.99 -6.71 -8.66
C THR A 35 3.58 -7.18 -8.94
N TYR A 36 2.82 -6.34 -9.65
CA TYR A 36 1.46 -6.63 -10.10
C TYR A 36 1.27 -6.18 -11.54
N VAL A 37 0.76 -7.07 -12.38
CA VAL A 37 0.40 -6.71 -13.75
C VAL A 37 -1.05 -6.26 -13.78
N CYS A 38 -1.25 -4.98 -14.01
CA CYS A 38 -2.55 -4.34 -14.02
C CYS A 38 -3.14 -4.37 -15.44
N TYR A 39 -4.32 -4.95 -15.62
CA TYR A 39 -4.98 -5.09 -16.91
C TYR A 39 -6.15 -4.13 -17.08
N ARG A 40 -6.62 -3.95 -18.33
CA ARG A 40 -7.85 -3.22 -18.62
C ARG A 40 -9.07 -4.05 -18.25
N PRO A 41 -10.15 -3.44 -17.73
CA PRO A 41 -11.42 -4.14 -17.55
C PRO A 41 -12.07 -4.50 -18.89
N ASP A 42 -12.83 -5.58 -18.91
CA ASP A 42 -13.60 -6.03 -20.11
C ASP A 42 -14.84 -5.14 -20.38
N GLY A 43 -15.20 -4.25 -19.48
CA GLY A 43 -16.37 -3.38 -19.55
C GLY A 43 -16.39 -2.39 -18.39
N LYS A 44 -17.48 -1.62 -18.30
CA LYS A 44 -17.64 -0.65 -17.21
C LYS A 44 -17.69 -1.34 -15.87
N LEU A 45 -16.95 -0.80 -14.92
CA LEU A 45 -17.04 -1.14 -13.51
C LEU A 45 -18.10 -0.27 -12.84
N LYS A 46 -18.89 -0.88 -11.98
CA LYS A 46 -19.83 -0.18 -11.13
C LYS A 46 -19.20 -0.08 -9.73
N ILE A 47 -18.83 1.12 -9.34
CA ILE A 47 -18.22 1.33 -8.04
C ILE A 47 -19.31 1.18 -6.96
N ASP A 48 -19.47 -0.04 -6.45
CA ASP A 48 -20.45 -0.39 -5.40
C ASP A 48 -19.86 -1.21 -4.24
N GLY A 49 -18.54 -1.40 -4.25
CA GLY A 49 -17.77 -2.07 -3.21
C GLY A 49 -17.76 -3.60 -3.29
N LYS A 50 -18.46 -4.23 -4.26
CA LYS A 50 -18.66 -5.69 -4.24
C LYS A 50 -17.65 -6.52 -5.01
N LEU A 51 -16.89 -5.93 -5.89
CA LEU A 51 -15.87 -6.59 -6.73
C LEU A 51 -16.41 -7.84 -7.46
N ASN A 52 -17.67 -7.80 -7.91
CA ASN A 52 -18.36 -8.97 -8.48
C ASN A 52 -18.46 -8.97 -10.00
N GLU A 53 -18.02 -7.93 -10.67
CA GLU A 53 -17.96 -7.84 -12.12
C GLU A 53 -16.98 -8.88 -12.71
N SER A 54 -17.22 -9.22 -13.98
CA SER A 54 -16.38 -10.16 -14.74
C SER A 54 -14.90 -9.74 -14.69
N SER A 55 -14.62 -8.45 -14.80
CA SER A 55 -13.26 -7.90 -14.79
C SER A 55 -12.57 -8.15 -13.46
N TRP A 56 -13.25 -7.90 -12.33
CA TRP A 56 -12.71 -8.20 -11.00
C TRP A 56 -12.48 -9.69 -10.75
N LYS A 57 -13.34 -10.55 -11.29
CA LYS A 57 -13.18 -12.02 -11.19
C LYS A 57 -11.95 -12.51 -11.94
N LYS A 58 -11.59 -11.86 -13.05
CA LYS A 58 -10.41 -12.19 -13.87
C LYS A 58 -9.12 -11.58 -13.32
N ALA A 59 -9.20 -10.45 -12.67
CA ALA A 59 -8.05 -9.80 -12.05
C ALA A 59 -7.48 -10.70 -10.93
N ALA A 60 -6.19 -11.03 -11.02
CA ALA A 60 -5.53 -11.77 -9.97
C ALA A 60 -5.47 -10.93 -8.69
N PRO A 61 -5.69 -11.50 -7.50
CA PRO A 61 -5.43 -10.79 -6.26
C PRO A 61 -3.92 -10.62 -6.05
N THR A 62 -3.54 -9.62 -5.28
CA THR A 62 -2.19 -9.53 -4.71
C THR A 62 -1.92 -10.75 -3.83
N ALA A 63 -0.65 -11.00 -3.51
CA ALA A 63 -0.35 -11.84 -2.36
C ALA A 63 -1.02 -11.24 -1.10
N PRO A 64 -1.41 -12.07 -0.12
CA PRO A 64 -1.93 -11.58 1.15
C PRO A 64 -0.97 -10.60 1.81
N PHE A 65 -1.54 -9.64 2.54
CA PHE A 65 -0.75 -8.67 3.30
C PHE A 65 0.02 -9.37 4.42
N VAL A 66 1.14 -8.80 4.77
CA VAL A 66 2.05 -9.26 5.82
C VAL A 66 2.28 -8.12 6.81
N ASP A 67 2.90 -8.42 7.96
CA ASP A 67 3.34 -7.36 8.87
C ASP A 67 4.25 -6.36 8.14
N ILE A 68 4.10 -5.09 8.44
CA ILE A 68 4.85 -4.00 7.81
C ILE A 68 6.37 -4.15 7.99
N SER A 69 6.81 -4.78 9.08
CA SER A 69 8.22 -5.05 9.36
C SER A 69 8.78 -6.22 8.54
N GLY A 70 7.92 -7.04 7.92
CA GLY A 70 8.30 -8.09 7.01
C GLY A 70 8.54 -9.45 7.66
N GLU A 71 9.48 -10.21 7.09
CA GLU A 71 9.77 -11.58 7.51
C GLU A 71 10.23 -11.67 8.97
N GLY A 72 9.77 -12.72 9.66
CA GLY A 72 10.06 -12.93 11.08
C GLY A 72 9.06 -12.29 12.05
N PHE A 73 8.11 -11.50 11.55
CA PHE A 73 7.04 -10.91 12.34
C PHE A 73 5.76 -11.76 12.26
N PRO A 74 4.80 -11.57 13.20
CA PRO A 74 3.58 -12.35 13.22
C PRO A 74 2.78 -12.24 11.91
N THR A 75 2.19 -13.34 11.48
CA THR A 75 1.23 -13.31 10.38
C THR A 75 -0.02 -12.52 10.80
N PRO A 76 -0.52 -11.61 9.96
CA PRO A 76 -1.78 -10.91 10.20
C PRO A 76 -2.92 -11.85 10.59
N LYS A 77 -3.69 -11.46 11.60
CA LYS A 77 -4.84 -12.26 12.06
C LYS A 77 -5.91 -12.42 10.98
N TYR A 78 -6.09 -11.40 10.16
CA TYR A 78 -7.10 -11.36 9.11
C TYR A 78 -6.44 -11.19 7.74
N GLU A 79 -6.86 -11.99 6.79
CA GLU A 79 -6.37 -11.87 5.42
C GLU A 79 -6.86 -10.56 4.77
N THR A 80 -5.97 -9.91 4.06
CA THR A 80 -6.26 -8.77 3.19
C THR A 80 -5.61 -9.01 1.84
N THR A 81 -6.36 -8.79 0.77
CA THR A 81 -5.87 -8.84 -0.60
C THR A 81 -6.43 -7.66 -1.40
N ALA A 82 -5.69 -7.19 -2.37
CA ALA A 82 -6.11 -6.14 -3.27
C ALA A 82 -6.05 -6.62 -4.73
N LYS A 83 -6.76 -5.92 -5.60
CA LYS A 83 -6.75 -6.10 -7.05
C LYS A 83 -6.69 -4.74 -7.71
N MET A 84 -6.08 -4.67 -8.89
CA MET A 84 -6.02 -3.44 -9.68
C MET A 84 -6.46 -3.69 -11.12
N LEU A 85 -7.13 -2.70 -11.68
CA LEU A 85 -7.47 -2.57 -13.09
C LEU A 85 -7.25 -1.11 -13.52
N TRP A 86 -7.18 -0.82 -14.81
CA TRP A 86 -7.02 0.55 -15.29
C TRP A 86 -7.68 0.76 -16.65
N ASP A 87 -8.12 1.99 -16.91
CA ASP A 87 -8.58 2.41 -18.24
C ASP A 87 -8.00 3.80 -18.59
N ASP A 88 -8.59 4.49 -19.55
CA ASP A 88 -8.08 5.78 -20.00
C ASP A 88 -8.39 6.93 -19.01
N GLU A 89 -9.22 6.70 -18.00
CA GLU A 89 -9.64 7.70 -17.02
C GLU A 89 -9.19 7.37 -15.60
N TYR A 90 -9.20 6.08 -15.23
CA TYR A 90 -9.05 5.64 -13.84
C TYR A 90 -8.03 4.54 -13.65
N LEU A 91 -7.33 4.60 -12.53
CA LEU A 91 -6.81 3.44 -11.84
C LEU A 91 -7.93 2.93 -10.91
N TYR A 92 -8.29 1.67 -11.04
CA TYR A 92 -9.26 1.02 -10.16
C TYR A 92 -8.53 0.16 -9.14
N VAL A 93 -8.89 0.32 -7.88
CA VAL A 93 -8.39 -0.50 -6.77
C VAL A 93 -9.59 -1.15 -6.09
N GLY A 94 -9.52 -2.45 -5.91
CA GLY A 94 -10.49 -3.20 -5.12
C GLY A 94 -9.79 -4.01 -4.06
N ALA A 95 -10.21 -3.94 -2.80
CA ALA A 95 -9.64 -4.73 -1.73
C ALA A 95 -10.71 -5.46 -0.93
N VAL A 96 -10.33 -6.63 -0.41
CA VAL A 96 -11.14 -7.44 0.52
C VAL A 96 -10.36 -7.60 1.82
N LEU A 97 -10.97 -7.17 2.91
CA LEU A 97 -10.39 -7.18 4.24
C LEU A 97 -11.24 -8.09 5.13
N GLN A 98 -10.74 -9.28 5.45
CA GLN A 98 -11.41 -10.15 6.42
C GLN A 98 -11.47 -9.45 7.77
N GLU A 99 -12.64 -9.52 8.43
CA GLU A 99 -12.89 -8.85 9.71
C GLU A 99 -14.05 -9.54 10.42
N GLU A 100 -13.84 -9.98 11.65
CA GLU A 100 -14.87 -10.64 12.45
C GLU A 100 -15.78 -9.68 13.23
N ASP A 101 -15.37 -8.42 13.35
CA ASP A 101 -16.10 -7.35 14.05
C ASP A 101 -15.82 -6.02 13.34
N ILE A 102 -16.60 -5.75 12.28
CA ILE A 102 -16.39 -4.58 11.43
C ILE A 102 -16.73 -3.31 12.20
N LYS A 103 -15.71 -2.49 12.42
CA LYS A 103 -15.82 -1.22 13.15
C LYS A 103 -15.35 -0.04 12.33
N ALA A 104 -16.11 1.05 12.40
CA ALA A 104 -15.71 2.36 11.92
C ALA A 104 -16.47 3.42 12.70
N ARG A 105 -15.76 4.27 13.42
CA ARG A 105 -16.32 5.31 14.30
C ARG A 105 -16.25 6.68 13.66
N LEU A 106 -15.20 6.93 12.90
CA LEU A 106 -14.96 8.22 12.23
C LEU A 106 -15.98 8.43 11.11
N THR A 107 -16.51 9.65 11.01
CA THR A 107 -17.61 9.99 10.09
C THR A 107 -17.36 11.24 9.27
N GLN A 108 -16.28 11.96 9.53
CA GLN A 108 -15.96 13.20 8.85
C GLN A 108 -14.80 13.00 7.88
N ARG A 109 -14.94 13.47 6.65
CA ARG A 109 -13.86 13.55 5.68
C ARG A 109 -12.66 14.31 6.27
N ASP A 110 -11.47 13.95 5.88
CA ASP A 110 -10.20 14.55 6.29
C ASP A 110 -9.92 14.48 7.79
N THR A 111 -10.56 13.51 8.45
CA THR A 111 -10.16 13.06 9.79
C THR A 111 -9.06 12.03 9.64
N ILE A 112 -8.10 12.03 10.53
CA ILE A 112 -7.02 11.03 10.58
C ILE A 112 -7.62 9.63 10.75
N ILE A 113 -7.67 8.86 9.66
CA ILE A 113 -8.45 7.61 9.54
C ILE A 113 -7.81 6.45 10.29
N TYR A 114 -6.50 6.39 10.45
CA TYR A 114 -5.81 5.27 11.12
C TYR A 114 -6.24 5.06 12.59
N TYR A 115 -7.02 5.97 13.18
CA TYR A 115 -7.68 5.72 14.47
C TYR A 115 -8.87 4.76 14.39
N ASP A 116 -9.32 4.42 13.21
CA ASP A 116 -10.20 3.28 12.92
C ASP A 116 -9.40 2.15 12.27
N ASN A 117 -10.03 0.99 12.02
CA ASN A 117 -9.53 0.03 11.05
C ASN A 117 -9.73 0.62 9.66
N ASP A 118 -8.70 0.58 8.83
CA ASP A 118 -8.73 1.24 7.52
C ASP A 118 -8.09 0.41 6.41
N PHE A 119 -8.09 0.99 5.23
CA PHE A 119 -7.36 0.56 4.07
C PHE A 119 -6.77 1.78 3.39
N GLU A 120 -5.50 1.70 3.07
CA GLU A 120 -4.70 2.79 2.53
C GLU A 120 -4.09 2.39 1.18
N VAL A 121 -4.02 3.36 0.28
CA VAL A 121 -3.39 3.22 -1.05
C VAL A 121 -2.34 4.29 -1.20
N PHE A 122 -1.08 3.87 -1.34
CA PHE A 122 0.06 4.74 -1.62
C PHE A 122 0.40 4.65 -3.09
N ILE A 123 0.47 5.78 -3.80
CA ILE A 123 0.66 5.84 -5.25
C ILE A 123 1.75 6.83 -5.61
N ASP A 124 2.79 6.35 -6.28
CA ASP A 124 3.89 7.13 -6.83
C ASP A 124 3.94 6.89 -8.36
N PRO A 125 3.32 7.78 -9.16
CA PRO A 125 3.11 7.55 -10.58
C PRO A 125 4.36 7.61 -11.45
N ASP A 126 5.41 8.30 -11.04
CA ASP A 126 6.67 8.38 -11.78
C ASP A 126 7.81 7.56 -11.15
N SER A 127 7.50 6.93 -10.00
CA SER A 127 8.38 5.98 -9.31
C SER A 127 9.69 6.58 -8.79
N ASP A 128 9.73 7.88 -8.51
CA ASP A 128 10.93 8.57 -8.03
C ASP A 128 11.00 8.72 -6.50
N GLY A 129 9.89 8.35 -5.80
CA GLY A 129 9.77 8.42 -4.34
C GLY A 129 9.47 9.81 -3.81
N HIS A 130 9.04 10.74 -4.68
CA HIS A 130 8.65 12.10 -4.33
C HIS A 130 7.25 12.41 -4.86
N ASN A 131 6.57 13.39 -4.24
CA ASN A 131 5.25 13.85 -4.67
C ASN A 131 4.27 12.71 -4.88
N TYR A 132 4.27 11.74 -3.96
CA TYR A 132 3.37 10.59 -3.99
C TYR A 132 2.08 10.88 -3.21
N PHE A 133 1.07 10.08 -3.48
CA PHE A 133 -0.28 10.28 -2.99
C PHE A 133 -0.69 9.16 -2.06
N GLU A 134 -1.53 9.50 -1.11
CA GLU A 134 -2.14 8.56 -0.18
C GLU A 134 -3.64 8.77 -0.13
N ILE A 135 -4.39 7.69 -0.13
CA ILE A 135 -5.85 7.67 0.00
C ILE A 135 -6.22 6.61 1.02
N GLU A 136 -6.78 7.04 2.14
CA GLU A 136 -7.23 6.17 3.22
C GLU A 136 -8.75 6.09 3.25
N THR A 137 -9.29 4.95 3.68
CA THR A 137 -10.72 4.81 3.95
C THR A 137 -10.99 3.79 5.04
N ASN A 138 -12.02 4.06 5.86
CA ASN A 138 -12.55 3.09 6.82
C ASN A 138 -13.75 2.31 6.25
N ALA A 139 -14.26 1.33 6.99
CA ALA A 139 -15.42 0.52 6.59
C ALA A 139 -16.74 1.32 6.49
N ARG A 140 -16.75 2.62 6.79
CA ARG A 140 -17.87 3.54 6.59
C ARG A 140 -17.77 4.31 5.27
N GLY A 141 -16.61 4.24 4.58
CA GLY A 141 -16.34 5.00 3.37
C GLY A 141 -15.95 6.46 3.61
N VAL A 142 -15.49 6.78 4.81
CA VAL A 142 -14.89 8.08 5.10
C VAL A 142 -13.53 8.12 4.45
N ILE A 143 -13.20 9.19 3.77
CA ILE A 143 -11.93 9.37 3.06
C ILE A 143 -11.05 10.37 3.80
N PHE A 144 -9.78 10.05 3.87
CA PHE A 144 -8.70 10.97 4.12
C PHE A 144 -7.68 10.81 3.00
N ASP A 145 -7.40 11.87 2.27
CA ASP A 145 -6.47 11.85 1.15
C ASP A 145 -5.48 13.00 1.26
N LEU A 146 -4.25 12.72 0.93
CA LEU A 146 -3.15 13.66 1.08
C LEU A 146 -2.05 13.41 0.05
N MET A 147 -1.15 14.35 -0.07
CA MET A 147 0.06 14.23 -0.86
C MET A 147 1.28 14.39 0.04
N LEU A 148 2.32 13.61 -0.22
CA LEU A 148 3.60 13.72 0.45
C LEU A 148 4.67 14.16 -0.55
N ASP A 149 5.47 15.16 -0.18
CA ASP A 149 6.57 15.62 -1.03
C ASP A 149 7.72 14.60 -1.09
N LYS A 150 7.96 13.86 -0.01
CA LYS A 150 8.95 12.79 0.12
C LYS A 150 8.76 12.03 1.44
N PRO A 151 9.40 10.87 1.65
CA PRO A 151 9.31 10.12 2.90
C PRO A 151 9.77 10.92 4.12
N TYR A 152 9.16 10.70 5.28
CA TYR A 152 9.51 11.39 6.54
C TYR A 152 10.99 11.26 6.91
N ARG A 153 11.61 10.09 6.68
CA ARG A 153 13.06 9.89 6.89
C ARG A 153 13.95 10.85 6.11
N SER A 154 13.42 11.41 5.04
CA SER A 154 14.09 12.41 4.19
C SER A 154 13.68 13.84 4.52
N GLY A 155 12.98 14.05 5.64
CA GLY A 155 12.43 15.35 6.04
C GLY A 155 11.21 15.76 5.21
N GLY A 156 10.38 14.79 4.82
CA GLY A 156 9.16 15.01 4.04
C GLY A 156 8.06 15.70 4.84
N ASN A 157 7.18 16.35 4.10
CA ASN A 157 5.98 16.98 4.60
C ASN A 157 4.75 16.36 3.94
N PHE A 158 3.65 16.35 4.64
CA PHE A 158 2.36 15.94 4.13
C PHE A 158 1.45 17.14 3.88
N MET A 159 0.69 17.11 2.81
CA MET A 159 -0.22 18.15 2.39
C MET A 159 -1.66 17.62 2.46
N VAL A 160 -2.30 17.79 3.61
CA VAL A 160 -3.69 17.36 3.87
C VAL A 160 -4.74 18.22 3.15
N GLN A 161 -4.32 19.31 2.52
CA GLN A 161 -5.22 20.17 1.73
C GLN A 161 -5.39 19.64 0.29
N TRP A 162 -4.65 18.61 -0.07
CA TRP A 162 -4.85 17.96 -1.35
C TRP A 162 -6.03 16.99 -1.26
N ASP A 163 -6.99 17.20 -2.13
CA ASP A 163 -8.09 16.27 -2.37
C ASP A 163 -7.87 15.56 -3.71
N CYS A 164 -8.24 14.30 -3.82
CA CYS A 164 -8.26 13.58 -5.09
C CYS A 164 -9.51 13.94 -5.91
N PRO A 165 -9.43 14.89 -6.85
CA PRO A 165 -10.63 15.35 -7.55
C PRO A 165 -11.20 14.25 -8.44
N GLY A 166 -12.49 13.97 -8.28
CA GLY A 166 -13.21 12.96 -9.05
C GLY A 166 -13.02 11.52 -8.54
N LEU A 167 -12.40 11.32 -7.40
CA LEU A 167 -12.35 10.04 -6.70
C LEU A 167 -13.76 9.48 -6.49
N LYS A 168 -13.95 8.21 -6.83
CA LYS A 168 -15.18 7.46 -6.52
C LYS A 168 -14.80 6.29 -5.63
N THR A 169 -15.51 6.14 -4.52
CA THR A 169 -15.31 5.03 -3.59
C THR A 169 -16.63 4.42 -3.19
N ALA A 170 -16.63 3.13 -2.92
CA ALA A 170 -17.76 2.44 -2.32
C ALA A 170 -17.27 1.33 -1.39
N ILE A 171 -18.02 1.11 -0.33
CA ILE A 171 -17.78 0.06 0.66
C ILE A 171 -18.91 -0.95 0.63
N HIS A 172 -18.58 -2.21 0.77
CA HIS A 172 -19.55 -3.27 1.06
C HIS A 172 -19.10 -4.03 2.30
N CYS A 173 -20.04 -4.27 3.23
CA CYS A 173 -19.81 -5.09 4.42
C CYS A 173 -20.60 -6.39 4.31
N GLU A 174 -19.91 -7.53 4.37
CA GLU A 174 -20.54 -8.84 4.56
C GLU A 174 -20.61 -9.11 6.06
N GLY A 175 -21.50 -8.38 6.69
CA GLY A 175 -21.68 -8.31 8.14
C GLY A 175 -22.44 -7.05 8.55
N THR A 176 -22.30 -6.64 9.80
CA THR A 176 -23.00 -5.49 10.36
C THR A 176 -22.04 -4.52 11.03
N LEU A 177 -21.92 -3.32 10.47
CA LEU A 177 -21.06 -2.29 10.98
C LEU A 177 -21.37 -1.91 12.44
N ASN A 178 -20.34 -1.90 13.29
CA ASN A 178 -20.41 -1.49 14.72
C ASN A 178 -21.34 -2.35 15.60
N LYS A 179 -21.47 -3.62 15.29
CA LYS A 179 -22.27 -4.57 16.11
C LYS A 179 -21.43 -5.77 16.53
N SER A 180 -20.72 -5.68 17.62
CA SER A 180 -19.81 -6.72 18.12
C SER A 180 -20.49 -7.97 18.69
N LYS A 181 -21.82 -8.12 18.58
CA LYS A 181 -22.57 -9.30 19.08
C LYS A 181 -22.75 -10.40 18.05
N ASP A 182 -22.60 -10.09 16.78
CA ASP A 182 -22.60 -11.02 15.67
C ASP A 182 -21.16 -11.23 15.17
N LYS A 183 -21.00 -12.12 14.24
CA LYS A 183 -19.71 -12.42 13.64
C LYS A 183 -19.75 -12.04 12.17
N ASP A 184 -18.98 -11.02 11.83
CA ASP A 184 -18.83 -10.55 10.47
C ASP A 184 -17.87 -11.45 9.67
N LYS A 185 -17.77 -11.23 8.37
CA LYS A 185 -16.87 -11.97 7.50
C LYS A 185 -15.77 -11.09 6.93
N TYR A 186 -16.16 -9.98 6.28
CA TYR A 186 -15.24 -9.05 5.65
C TYR A 186 -15.93 -7.73 5.34
N TRP A 187 -15.15 -6.72 5.08
CA TRP A 187 -15.57 -5.59 4.30
C TRP A 187 -14.70 -5.47 3.06
N SER A 188 -15.21 -4.81 2.04
CA SER A 188 -14.50 -4.56 0.80
C SER A 188 -14.64 -3.11 0.38
N VAL A 189 -13.62 -2.62 -0.28
CA VAL A 189 -13.58 -1.29 -0.86
C VAL A 189 -13.36 -1.40 -2.35
N GLU A 190 -14.00 -0.53 -3.09
CA GLU A 190 -13.79 -0.32 -4.51
C GLU A 190 -13.58 1.16 -4.76
N MET A 191 -12.47 1.50 -5.42
CA MET A 191 -12.07 2.86 -5.75
C MET A 191 -11.86 3.01 -7.24
N ALA A 192 -12.33 4.13 -7.81
CA ALA A 192 -11.92 4.62 -9.11
C ALA A 192 -11.17 5.93 -8.92
N ILE A 193 -9.87 5.90 -9.09
CA ILE A 193 -8.93 7.00 -8.82
C ILE A 193 -8.58 7.63 -10.16
N PRO A 194 -9.01 8.88 -10.45
CA PRO A 194 -8.69 9.53 -11.71
C PRO A 194 -7.18 9.73 -11.83
N HIS A 195 -6.55 9.14 -12.85
CA HIS A 195 -5.12 9.31 -13.01
C HIS A 195 -4.69 10.76 -13.28
N GLN A 196 -5.60 11.61 -13.79
CA GLN A 196 -5.34 13.05 -13.89
C GLN A 196 -5.18 13.74 -12.52
N ALA A 197 -5.83 13.23 -11.47
CA ALA A 197 -5.68 13.74 -10.12
C ALA A 197 -4.27 13.49 -9.55
N LEU A 198 -3.60 12.46 -10.04
CA LEU A 198 -2.28 12.01 -9.60
C LEU A 198 -1.14 12.65 -10.40
N THR A 199 -1.44 13.62 -11.25
CA THR A 199 -0.43 14.28 -12.09
C THR A 199 -0.16 15.70 -11.57
N MET A 200 0.86 15.86 -10.76
CA MET A 200 1.39 17.18 -10.38
C MET A 200 2.13 17.83 -11.55
N ASN A 201 1.41 18.25 -12.59
CA ASN A 201 1.97 18.81 -13.83
C ASN A 201 2.76 17.84 -14.74
N PHE A 202 2.67 16.55 -14.52
CA PHE A 202 3.30 15.59 -15.41
C PHE A 202 2.34 15.21 -16.54
N ASN A 203 2.69 15.52 -17.76
CA ASN A 203 2.02 15.03 -18.97
C ASN A 203 2.28 13.52 -19.16
N ASN A 204 2.05 12.71 -18.14
CA ASN A 204 2.24 11.26 -18.22
C ASN A 204 0.93 10.53 -17.97
N PRO A 205 -0.02 10.55 -18.93
CA PRO A 205 -1.25 9.80 -18.80
C PRO A 205 -0.93 8.32 -18.65
N LEU A 206 -1.72 7.62 -17.87
CA LEU A 206 -1.60 6.17 -17.70
C LEU A 206 -1.70 5.48 -19.07
N LYS A 207 -0.68 4.71 -19.43
CA LYS A 207 -0.57 4.00 -20.72
C LYS A 207 -0.11 2.57 -20.48
N ALA A 208 -0.45 1.70 -21.42
CA ALA A 208 0.12 0.36 -21.46
C ALA A 208 1.66 0.44 -21.52
N GLY A 209 2.33 -0.30 -20.63
CA GLY A 209 3.78 -0.29 -20.49
C GLY A 209 4.34 0.72 -19.48
N ASN A 210 3.51 1.58 -18.90
CA ASN A 210 3.95 2.38 -17.76
C ASN A 210 4.15 1.51 -16.51
N THR A 211 5.06 1.94 -15.66
CA THR A 211 5.28 1.36 -14.33
C THR A 211 5.06 2.45 -13.30
N TRP A 212 4.23 2.17 -12.32
CA TRP A 212 4.01 2.98 -11.14
C TRP A 212 4.46 2.24 -9.89
N ARG A 213 4.87 2.94 -8.86
CA ARG A 213 5.03 2.34 -7.55
C ARG A 213 3.74 2.49 -6.77
N ILE A 214 3.24 1.36 -6.29
CA ILE A 214 2.01 1.31 -5.48
C ILE A 214 2.28 0.38 -4.31
N ASN A 215 1.81 0.77 -3.14
CA ASN A 215 1.70 -0.10 -2.00
C ASN A 215 0.33 0.05 -1.35
N PHE A 216 -0.05 -0.93 -0.58
CA PHE A 216 -1.28 -0.94 0.19
C PHE A 216 -0.96 -1.20 1.64
N SER A 217 -1.69 -0.53 2.52
CA SER A 217 -1.64 -0.74 3.95
C SER A 217 -3.04 -0.98 4.51
N ARG A 218 -3.08 -1.57 5.67
CA ARG A 218 -4.24 -1.71 6.53
C ARG A 218 -3.78 -1.46 7.95
N VAL A 219 -4.36 -0.46 8.60
CA VAL A 219 -4.26 -0.32 10.05
C VAL A 219 -5.33 -1.19 10.69
N GLN A 220 -4.93 -1.99 11.66
CA GLN A 220 -5.83 -2.89 12.37
C GLN A 220 -5.73 -2.70 13.87
N TRP A 221 -6.84 -2.42 14.49
CA TRP A 221 -7.03 -2.40 15.94
C TRP A 221 -7.74 -3.70 16.36
N LEU A 222 -6.98 -4.70 16.78
CA LEU A 222 -7.54 -5.96 17.28
C LEU A 222 -8.26 -5.80 18.62
N LYS A 223 -7.93 -4.74 19.35
CA LYS A 223 -8.56 -4.36 20.62
C LYS A 223 -8.70 -2.85 20.68
N GLU A 224 -9.79 -2.36 21.22
CA GLU A 224 -10.10 -0.93 21.32
C GLU A 224 -9.01 -0.09 22.03
N LYS A 225 -8.24 -0.69 22.92
CA LYS A 225 -7.12 -0.07 23.66
C LYS A 225 -5.82 -0.87 23.51
N GLY A 226 -5.67 -1.57 22.41
CA GLY A 226 -4.45 -2.30 22.07
C GLY A 226 -3.47 -1.46 21.27
N PRO A 227 -2.31 -2.00 20.94
CA PRO A 227 -1.48 -1.44 19.89
C PRO A 227 -2.19 -1.58 18.55
N GLU A 228 -1.94 -0.64 17.66
CA GLU A 228 -2.25 -0.81 16.25
C GLU A 228 -1.33 -1.85 15.63
N GLU A 229 -1.85 -2.56 14.65
CA GLU A 229 -1.08 -3.44 13.78
C GLU A 229 -1.12 -2.89 12.36
N ASN A 230 0.02 -2.82 11.72
CA ASN A 230 0.13 -2.32 10.34
C ASN A 230 0.45 -3.50 9.41
N TRP A 231 -0.47 -3.81 8.51
CA TRP A 231 -0.35 -4.89 7.55
C TRP A 231 -0.30 -4.36 6.13
N VAL A 232 0.67 -4.79 5.35
CA VAL A 232 0.97 -4.20 4.05
C VAL A 232 1.13 -5.25 2.95
N TRP A 233 0.89 -4.84 1.72
CA TRP A 233 1.16 -5.70 0.57
C TRP A 233 2.66 -5.94 0.41
N THR A 234 3.48 -4.89 0.37
CA THR A 234 4.95 -5.00 0.30
C THR A 234 5.56 -4.42 1.58
N PRO A 235 6.26 -5.23 2.39
CA PRO A 235 6.83 -4.76 3.65
C PRO A 235 7.87 -3.65 3.41
N THR A 236 7.83 -2.64 4.26
CA THR A 236 8.77 -1.51 4.23
C THR A 236 9.97 -1.74 5.15
N GLY A 237 9.88 -2.72 6.05
CA GLY A 237 10.87 -2.95 7.10
C GLY A 237 10.88 -1.86 8.18
N ARG A 238 9.79 -1.09 8.28
CA ARG A 238 9.57 0.03 9.22
C ARG A 238 8.22 -0.13 9.89
N ILE A 239 7.97 0.65 10.93
CA ILE A 239 6.70 0.64 11.66
C ILE A 239 5.66 1.62 11.09
N ASP A 240 6.03 2.37 10.06
CA ASP A 240 5.24 3.44 9.47
C ASP A 240 5.45 3.45 7.95
N MET A 241 4.37 3.56 7.19
CA MET A 241 4.39 3.57 5.72
C MET A 241 5.09 4.79 5.14
N HIS A 242 5.14 5.90 5.86
CA HIS A 242 5.73 7.16 5.43
C HIS A 242 7.25 7.25 5.64
N MET A 243 7.89 6.18 6.16
CA MET A 243 9.34 6.15 6.48
C MET A 243 10.22 5.80 5.25
#